data_ca681f6e17c11ed1ae4ceb95df964376
#
_entry.id   ca681f6e17c11ed1ae4ceb95df964376
#
_cell.length_a   1.000
_cell.length_b   1.000
_cell.length_c   1.000
_cell.angle_alpha   90.00
_cell.angle_beta   90.00
_cell.angle_gamma   90.00
#
_symmetry.space_group_name_H-M   'P 1'
#
loop_
_entity.id
_entity.type
_entity.pdbx_description
1 polymer ?
#
loop_
_entity_poly.entity_id
_entity_poly.type
_entity_poly.pdbx_seq_one_letter_code
_entity_poly.pdbx_strand_id
1 'polypeptide(L)'
;MSQGTIVKVSGPLVVAAGMENADMFDVVRVGDLGLIGEIIEMRGDRASIQVYEETAGIGPGAPVVSTGAQLSVELGPGLIESIYDGIQRPLEIMYQQQGSNIQRGIQVPALDREKKWTFVPTVKVGDEVQTGDIIGTVKETAVVEQKIMVPHRVSGTIKSIEKGDFTVEETVCTIE
;
A
#
# COMPACT_ATOMS: atom_id res chain seq x y z
N MET A 1 8.98 -6.83 11.53
CA MET A 1 9.30 -5.43 11.18
C MET A 1 10.62 -5.09 11.82
N SER A 2 11.60 -4.63 11.05
CA SER A 2 12.90 -4.18 11.56
C SER A 2 12.78 -2.72 11.99
N GLN A 3 13.42 -2.37 13.10
CA GLN A 3 13.44 -1.00 13.62
C GLN A 3 14.89 -0.59 13.86
N GLY A 4 15.30 0.50 13.23
CA GLY A 4 16.63 1.07 13.34
C GLY A 4 16.60 2.52 13.81
N THR A 5 17.78 3.11 13.85
CA THR A 5 17.99 4.49 14.27
C THR A 5 18.86 5.23 13.26
N ILE A 6 18.48 6.45 12.90
CA ILE A 6 19.23 7.29 11.97
C ILE A 6 20.62 7.61 12.55
N VAL A 7 21.65 7.38 11.77
CA VAL A 7 23.04 7.75 12.09
C VAL A 7 23.57 8.89 11.23
N LYS A 8 22.97 9.12 10.05
CA LYS A 8 23.38 10.19 9.14
C LYS A 8 22.20 10.63 8.26
N VAL A 9 22.12 11.93 8.01
CA VAL A 9 21.20 12.54 7.01
C VAL A 9 22.01 13.38 6.06
N SER A 10 21.76 13.26 4.76
CA SER A 10 22.43 14.04 3.71
C SER A 10 21.45 14.29 2.56
N GLY A 11 20.69 15.37 2.66
CA GLY A 11 19.57 15.63 1.75
C GLY A 11 18.55 14.48 1.81
N PRO A 12 18.11 13.94 0.68
CA PRO A 12 17.16 12.82 0.64
C PRO A 12 17.74 11.48 1.09
N LEU A 13 19.06 11.39 1.27
CA LEU A 13 19.74 10.18 1.70
C LEU A 13 19.82 10.13 3.23
N VAL A 14 19.25 9.10 3.81
CA VAL A 14 19.30 8.78 5.23
C VAL A 14 20.03 7.45 5.43
N VAL A 15 20.93 7.38 6.40
CA VAL A 15 21.56 6.11 6.81
C VAL A 15 21.07 5.75 8.20
N ALA A 16 20.54 4.55 8.36
CA ALA A 16 20.08 3.99 9.63
C ALA A 16 20.92 2.77 10.02
N ALA A 17 21.15 2.58 11.32
CA ALA A 17 21.77 1.39 11.92
C ALA A 17 20.71 0.53 12.63
N GLY A 18 21.00 -0.76 12.87
CA GLY A 18 20.07 -1.71 13.47
C GLY A 18 19.02 -2.25 12.49
N MET A 19 19.38 -2.26 11.19
CA MET A 19 18.47 -2.66 10.10
C MET A 19 18.80 -4.04 9.54
N GLU A 20 19.52 -4.89 10.26
CA GLU A 20 20.01 -6.21 9.80
C GLU A 20 18.89 -7.19 9.38
N ASN A 21 17.66 -6.98 9.85
CA ASN A 21 16.49 -7.80 9.51
C ASN A 21 15.57 -7.15 8.46
N ALA A 22 16.01 -6.07 7.82
CA ALA A 22 15.32 -5.47 6.70
C ALA A 22 15.88 -5.97 5.37
N ASP A 23 15.07 -5.96 4.35
CA ASP A 23 15.47 -6.38 3.00
C ASP A 23 15.72 -5.17 2.08
N MET A 24 16.51 -5.41 1.02
CA MET A 24 16.69 -4.45 -0.07
C MET A 24 15.33 -4.09 -0.69
N PHE A 25 15.14 -2.81 -0.96
CA PHE A 25 13.92 -2.25 -1.52
C PHE A 25 12.70 -2.25 -0.59
N ASP A 26 12.87 -2.61 0.69
CA ASP A 26 11.82 -2.41 1.67
C ASP A 26 11.46 -0.92 1.75
N VAL A 27 10.17 -0.66 1.80
CA VAL A 27 9.64 0.66 2.18
C VAL A 27 9.83 0.84 3.68
N VAL A 28 10.34 2.00 4.07
CA VAL A 28 10.58 2.38 5.46
C VAL A 28 9.86 3.66 5.82
N ARG A 29 9.54 3.80 7.10
CA ARG A 29 9.04 5.03 7.73
C ARG A 29 10.18 5.69 8.48
N VAL A 30 10.52 6.93 8.11
CA VAL A 30 11.70 7.65 8.57
C VAL A 30 11.31 8.81 9.48
N GLY A 31 11.88 8.82 10.68
CA GLY A 31 11.63 9.85 11.70
C GLY A 31 10.24 9.79 12.31
N ASP A 32 9.96 10.69 13.25
CA ASP A 32 8.68 10.77 13.97
C ASP A 32 7.49 11.11 13.06
N LEU A 33 7.76 11.80 11.96
CA LEU A 33 6.75 12.10 10.94
C LEU A 33 6.41 10.89 10.06
N GLY A 34 7.20 9.81 10.12
CA GLY A 34 7.00 8.61 9.31
C GLY A 34 7.13 8.84 7.81
N LEU A 35 8.11 9.68 7.40
CA LEU A 35 8.36 9.97 5.98
C LEU A 35 8.64 8.68 5.21
N ILE A 36 8.09 8.58 4.01
CA ILE A 36 8.27 7.38 3.18
C ILE A 36 9.64 7.40 2.52
N GLY A 37 10.38 6.30 2.64
CA GLY A 37 11.62 6.05 1.95
C GLY A 37 11.77 4.59 1.56
N GLU A 38 12.78 4.30 0.77
CA GLU A 38 13.12 2.96 0.28
C GLU A 38 14.58 2.64 0.59
N ILE A 39 14.85 1.41 1.00
CA ILE A 39 16.22 0.92 1.20
C ILE A 39 16.87 0.70 -0.15
N ILE A 40 17.92 1.48 -0.44
CA ILE A 40 18.66 1.40 -1.71
C ILE A 40 20.02 0.70 -1.58
N GLU A 41 20.51 0.50 -0.36
CA GLU A 41 21.75 -0.21 -0.09
C GLU A 41 21.74 -0.78 1.33
N MET A 42 22.30 -1.99 1.49
CA MET A 42 22.51 -2.63 2.79
C MET A 42 24.00 -2.93 3.00
N ARG A 43 24.56 -2.57 4.15
CA ARG A 43 25.94 -2.89 4.57
C ARG A 43 25.96 -3.31 6.03
N GLY A 44 25.95 -4.63 6.28
CA GLY A 44 25.85 -5.17 7.62
C GLY A 44 24.52 -4.78 8.29
N ASP A 45 24.59 -4.11 9.42
CA ASP A 45 23.43 -3.59 10.15
C ASP A 45 22.92 -2.23 9.64
N ARG A 46 23.58 -1.64 8.62
CA ARG A 46 23.25 -0.31 8.11
C ARG A 46 22.49 -0.36 6.80
N ALA A 47 21.42 0.41 6.73
CA ALA A 47 20.65 0.67 5.52
C ALA A 47 20.85 2.11 5.05
N SER A 48 21.16 2.28 3.75
CA SER A 48 21.06 3.57 3.07
C SER A 48 19.66 3.68 2.47
N ILE A 49 18.97 4.74 2.80
CA ILE A 49 17.55 4.94 2.53
C ILE A 49 17.39 6.21 1.70
N GLN A 50 16.70 6.09 0.57
CA GLN A 50 16.24 7.25 -0.19
C GLN A 50 14.86 7.66 0.30
N VAL A 51 14.75 8.84 0.89
CA VAL A 51 13.48 9.40 1.34
C VAL A 51 12.84 10.19 0.21
N TYR A 52 11.55 9.97 -0.04
CA TYR A 52 10.82 10.61 -1.14
C TYR A 52 10.31 12.01 -0.81
N GLU A 53 10.34 12.37 0.47
CA GLU A 53 9.90 13.67 0.97
C GLU A 53 11.09 14.48 1.53
N GLU A 54 10.88 15.76 1.77
CA GLU A 54 11.92 16.63 2.34
C GLU A 54 12.29 16.20 3.77
N THR A 55 13.59 16.02 4.01
CA THR A 55 14.13 15.52 5.29
C THR A 55 14.52 16.62 6.27
N ALA A 56 14.20 17.89 5.98
CA ALA A 56 14.52 19.01 6.88
C ALA A 56 13.96 18.77 8.29
N GLY A 57 14.81 18.97 9.31
CA GLY A 57 14.45 18.74 10.71
C GLY A 57 14.56 17.28 11.19
N ILE A 58 14.88 16.32 10.30
CA ILE A 58 15.21 14.95 10.69
C ILE A 58 16.73 14.87 10.94
N GLY A 59 17.13 14.20 12.01
CA GLY A 59 18.53 14.06 12.40
C GLY A 59 18.88 12.71 12.99
N PRO A 60 20.17 12.50 13.31
CA PRO A 60 20.62 11.30 14.01
C PRO A 60 19.85 11.08 15.32
N GLY A 61 19.55 9.82 15.63
CA GLY A 61 18.76 9.41 16.80
C GLY A 61 17.27 9.21 16.51
N ALA A 62 16.73 9.71 15.40
CA ALA A 62 15.34 9.50 15.03
C ALA A 62 15.09 8.05 14.55
N PRO A 63 13.87 7.51 14.74
CA PRO A 63 13.56 6.13 14.41
C PRO A 63 13.43 5.90 12.91
N VAL A 64 13.71 4.65 12.49
CA VAL A 64 13.38 4.13 11.16
C VAL A 64 12.69 2.78 11.34
N VAL A 65 11.54 2.60 10.71
CA VAL A 65 10.77 1.35 10.80
C VAL A 65 10.55 0.78 9.40
N SER A 66 11.03 -0.45 9.14
CA SER A 66 10.72 -1.16 7.91
C SER A 66 9.28 -1.66 7.93
N THR A 67 8.59 -1.55 6.80
CA THR A 67 7.26 -2.15 6.60
C THR A 67 7.34 -3.66 6.35
N GLY A 68 8.54 -4.18 5.99
CA GLY A 68 8.75 -5.56 5.58
C GLY A 68 8.15 -5.87 4.20
N ALA A 69 7.91 -4.85 3.39
CA ALA A 69 7.37 -4.97 2.05
C ALA A 69 7.98 -3.91 1.13
N GLN A 70 8.14 -4.27 -0.12
CA GLN A 70 8.58 -3.36 -1.18
C GLN A 70 7.47 -2.38 -1.56
N LEU A 71 7.84 -1.32 -2.29
CA LEU A 71 6.86 -0.37 -2.81
C LEU A 71 5.85 -1.10 -3.70
N SER A 72 4.59 -0.98 -3.33
CA SER A 72 3.48 -1.63 -3.99
C SER A 72 2.30 -0.67 -4.12
N VAL A 73 1.38 -1.00 -5.02
CA VAL A 73 0.14 -0.27 -5.23
C VAL A 73 -1.06 -1.11 -4.82
N GLU A 74 -2.05 -0.48 -4.23
CA GLU A 74 -3.34 -1.10 -3.97
C GLU A 74 -4.16 -1.09 -5.25
N LEU A 75 -4.65 -2.25 -5.67
CA LEU A 75 -5.52 -2.41 -6.84
C LEU A 75 -6.93 -2.75 -6.36
N GLY A 76 -7.92 -1.98 -6.81
CA GLY A 76 -9.31 -2.18 -6.43
C GLY A 76 -10.24 -1.16 -7.08
N PRO A 77 -11.54 -1.27 -6.87
CA PRO A 77 -12.49 -0.29 -7.37
C PRO A 77 -12.28 1.08 -6.67
N GLY A 78 -12.33 2.14 -7.46
CA GLY A 78 -12.08 3.52 -7.02
C GLY A 78 -10.77 4.11 -7.54
N LEU A 79 -9.98 3.32 -8.30
CA LEU A 79 -8.75 3.82 -8.94
C LEU A 79 -9.04 4.70 -10.16
N ILE A 80 -10.03 4.32 -10.94
CA ILE A 80 -10.44 5.08 -12.13
C ILE A 80 -11.09 6.39 -11.66
N GLU A 81 -10.80 7.49 -12.32
CA GLU A 81 -11.25 8.85 -11.97
C GLU A 81 -10.49 9.49 -10.78
N SER A 82 -9.52 8.80 -10.18
CA SER A 82 -8.68 9.34 -9.11
C SER A 82 -7.29 9.73 -9.64
N ILE A 83 -6.72 10.79 -9.07
CA ILE A 83 -5.36 11.26 -9.39
C ILE A 83 -4.48 11.01 -8.18
N TYR A 84 -3.35 10.35 -8.43
CA TYR A 84 -2.39 9.94 -7.40
C TYR A 84 -1.02 10.59 -7.61
N ASP A 85 -0.26 10.70 -6.54
CA ASP A 85 1.17 10.97 -6.62
C ASP A 85 1.98 9.69 -6.90
N GLY A 86 3.32 9.82 -6.94
CA GLY A 86 4.24 8.70 -7.26
C GLY A 86 4.27 7.54 -6.25
N ILE A 87 3.64 7.68 -5.08
CA ILE A 87 3.52 6.66 -4.04
C ILE A 87 2.06 6.33 -3.71
N GLN A 88 1.19 6.58 -4.67
CA GLN A 88 -0.25 6.27 -4.64
C GLN A 88 -1.02 6.97 -3.50
N ARG A 89 -0.68 8.23 -3.17
CA ARG A 89 -1.53 9.04 -2.30
C ARG A 89 -2.55 9.82 -3.15
N PRO A 90 -3.86 9.77 -2.84
CA PRO A 90 -4.89 10.46 -3.62
C PRO A 90 -4.81 11.97 -3.40
N LEU A 91 -4.51 12.72 -4.48
CA LEU A 91 -4.25 14.16 -4.42
C LEU A 91 -5.48 14.96 -4.01
N GLU A 92 -6.68 14.55 -4.40
CA GLU A 92 -7.92 15.23 -4.03
C GLU A 92 -8.16 15.17 -2.52
N ILE A 93 -7.97 14.01 -1.89
CA ILE A 93 -8.15 13.84 -0.45
C ILE A 93 -7.08 14.64 0.30
N MET A 94 -5.83 14.62 -0.18
CA MET A 94 -4.76 15.44 0.39
C MET A 94 -5.08 16.94 0.33
N TYR A 95 -5.63 17.41 -0.81
CA TYR A 95 -6.04 18.78 -0.98
C TYR A 95 -7.19 19.18 -0.03
N GLN A 96 -8.18 18.30 0.14
CA GLN A 96 -9.30 18.53 1.06
C GLN A 96 -8.84 18.63 2.52
N GLN A 97 -7.84 17.83 2.92
CA GLN A 97 -7.32 17.84 4.29
C GLN A 97 -6.38 19.00 4.60
N GLN A 98 -5.59 19.45 3.63
CA GLN A 98 -4.46 20.37 3.87
C GLN A 98 -4.46 21.60 2.96
N GLY A 99 -5.38 21.68 2.01
CA GLY A 99 -5.39 22.77 1.02
C GLY A 99 -4.29 22.60 -0.04
N SER A 100 -3.81 23.71 -0.58
CA SER A 100 -2.83 23.72 -1.69
C SER A 100 -1.39 23.35 -1.30
N ASN A 101 -1.07 23.29 0.00
CA ASN A 101 0.27 22.98 0.49
C ASN A 101 0.31 21.56 1.04
N ILE A 102 0.96 20.64 0.32
CA ILE A 102 1.15 19.26 0.76
C ILE A 102 2.14 19.25 1.94
N GLN A 103 1.68 18.80 3.10
CA GLN A 103 2.52 18.63 4.29
C GLN A 103 3.23 17.28 4.22
N ARG A 104 4.42 17.25 4.84
CA ARG A 104 5.23 16.02 4.94
C ARG A 104 4.60 15.00 5.87
N GLY A 105 4.82 13.71 5.56
CA GLY A 105 4.38 12.59 6.41
C GLY A 105 2.87 12.34 6.39
N ILE A 106 2.12 12.97 5.46
CA ILE A 106 0.69 12.68 5.32
C ILE A 106 0.48 11.23 4.93
N GLN A 107 -0.38 10.54 5.67
CA GLN A 107 -0.77 9.16 5.40
C GLN A 107 -2.25 9.14 5.04
N VAL A 108 -2.53 8.86 3.78
CA VAL A 108 -3.89 8.74 3.24
C VAL A 108 -3.99 7.39 2.54
N PRO A 109 -5.02 6.57 2.85
CA PRO A 109 -5.26 5.33 2.11
C PRO A 109 -5.43 5.59 0.62
N ALA A 110 -4.87 4.70 -0.21
CA ALA A 110 -4.97 4.83 -1.66
C ALA A 110 -6.39 4.64 -2.17
N LEU A 111 -7.15 3.74 -1.55
CA LEU A 111 -8.56 3.49 -1.82
C LEU A 111 -9.43 3.98 -0.67
N ASP A 112 -10.64 4.46 -1.01
CA ASP A 112 -11.66 4.82 -0.01
C ASP A 112 -12.13 3.58 0.75
N ARG A 113 -11.92 3.56 2.08
CA ARG A 113 -12.25 2.43 2.97
C ARG A 113 -13.72 2.40 3.38
N GLU A 114 -14.45 3.49 3.20
CA GLU A 114 -15.85 3.61 3.62
C GLU A 114 -16.82 3.40 2.47
N LYS A 115 -16.39 3.69 1.23
CA LYS A 115 -17.20 3.55 0.03
C LYS A 115 -17.59 2.10 -0.21
N LYS A 116 -18.87 1.86 -0.39
CA LYS A 116 -19.41 0.54 -0.73
C LYS A 116 -19.55 0.36 -2.23
N TRP A 117 -19.23 -0.85 -2.67
CA TRP A 117 -19.23 -1.28 -4.05
C TRP A 117 -20.09 -2.51 -4.20
N THR A 118 -20.98 -2.55 -5.20
CA THR A 118 -21.81 -3.72 -5.48
C THR A 118 -20.98 -4.80 -6.15
N PHE A 119 -20.66 -5.85 -5.42
CA PHE A 119 -19.97 -7.04 -5.94
C PHE A 119 -20.98 -8.04 -6.52
N VAL A 120 -20.70 -8.54 -7.74
CA VAL A 120 -21.51 -9.55 -8.42
C VAL A 120 -20.61 -10.77 -8.71
N PRO A 121 -20.83 -11.93 -8.05
CA PRO A 121 -20.03 -13.12 -8.27
C PRO A 121 -20.26 -13.71 -9.68
N THR A 122 -19.18 -14.24 -10.27
CA THR A 122 -19.20 -14.98 -11.55
C THR A 122 -19.00 -16.48 -11.38
N VAL A 123 -18.66 -16.91 -10.16
CA VAL A 123 -18.43 -18.31 -9.76
C VAL A 123 -19.32 -18.67 -8.59
N LYS A 124 -19.36 -19.94 -8.21
CA LYS A 124 -20.23 -20.50 -7.16
C LYS A 124 -19.41 -21.18 -6.07
N VAL A 125 -20.04 -21.40 -4.91
CA VAL A 125 -19.50 -22.26 -3.85
C VAL A 125 -19.30 -23.69 -4.42
N GLY A 126 -18.11 -24.25 -4.19
CA GLY A 126 -17.68 -25.54 -4.68
C GLY A 126 -16.91 -25.52 -6.00
N ASP A 127 -16.82 -24.38 -6.69
CA ASP A 127 -15.97 -24.24 -7.88
C ASP A 127 -14.48 -24.23 -7.49
N GLU A 128 -13.66 -24.92 -8.29
CA GLU A 128 -12.19 -24.84 -8.18
C GLU A 128 -11.69 -23.60 -8.91
N VAL A 129 -10.80 -22.85 -8.26
CA VAL A 129 -10.21 -21.61 -8.80
C VAL A 129 -8.70 -21.60 -8.59
N GLN A 130 -8.02 -20.91 -9.48
CA GLN A 130 -6.58 -20.71 -9.43
C GLN A 130 -6.21 -19.22 -9.57
N THR A 131 -4.95 -18.90 -9.27
CA THR A 131 -4.40 -17.55 -9.41
C THR A 131 -4.80 -16.93 -10.75
N GLY A 132 -5.41 -15.74 -10.70
CA GLY A 132 -5.82 -14.96 -11.86
C GLY A 132 -7.25 -15.25 -12.38
N ASP A 133 -7.93 -16.27 -11.85
CA ASP A 133 -9.33 -16.51 -12.21
C ASP A 133 -10.24 -15.39 -11.71
N ILE A 134 -11.22 -15.00 -12.54
CA ILE A 134 -12.18 -13.96 -12.20
C ILE A 134 -13.29 -14.57 -11.36
N ILE A 135 -13.42 -14.10 -10.12
CA ILE A 135 -14.45 -14.58 -9.17
C ILE A 135 -15.68 -13.68 -9.11
N GLY A 136 -15.59 -12.46 -9.64
CA GLY A 136 -16.71 -11.54 -9.68
C GLY A 136 -16.37 -10.23 -10.33
N THR A 137 -17.34 -9.34 -10.41
CA THR A 137 -17.21 -8.02 -10.99
C THR A 137 -17.81 -6.95 -10.10
N VAL A 138 -17.29 -5.74 -10.24
CA VAL A 138 -17.78 -4.52 -9.60
C VAL A 138 -17.92 -3.45 -10.67
N LYS A 139 -19.11 -2.85 -10.78
CA LYS A 139 -19.32 -1.72 -11.68
C LYS A 139 -18.73 -0.46 -11.07
N GLU A 140 -17.56 -0.05 -11.53
CA GLU A 140 -16.82 1.10 -10.98
C GLU A 140 -17.36 2.44 -11.53
N THR A 141 -17.55 2.52 -12.87
CA THR A 141 -18.15 3.68 -13.54
C THR A 141 -19.24 3.23 -14.52
N ALA A 142 -19.81 4.17 -15.26
CA ALA A 142 -20.81 3.86 -16.29
C ALA A 142 -20.26 2.95 -17.41
N VAL A 143 -18.93 3.01 -17.64
CA VAL A 143 -18.26 2.33 -18.75
C VAL A 143 -17.18 1.34 -18.29
N VAL A 144 -16.81 1.34 -17.01
CA VAL A 144 -15.75 0.49 -16.45
C VAL A 144 -16.34 -0.53 -15.49
N GLU A 145 -16.10 -1.80 -15.78
CA GLU A 145 -16.41 -2.93 -14.91
C GLU A 145 -15.09 -3.53 -14.41
N GLN A 146 -14.82 -3.36 -13.11
CA GLN A 146 -13.66 -3.92 -12.43
C GLN A 146 -13.85 -5.42 -12.26
N LYS A 147 -12.83 -6.21 -12.64
CA LYS A 147 -12.80 -7.67 -12.45
C LYS A 147 -12.05 -8.00 -11.17
N ILE A 148 -12.70 -8.73 -10.28
CA ILE A 148 -12.09 -9.21 -9.04
C ILE A 148 -11.52 -10.59 -9.30
N MET A 149 -10.21 -10.75 -9.07
CA MET A 149 -9.45 -11.95 -9.39
C MET A 149 -8.91 -12.62 -8.14
N VAL A 150 -8.66 -13.92 -8.25
CA VAL A 150 -7.95 -14.70 -7.24
C VAL A 150 -6.51 -14.17 -7.13
N PRO A 151 -6.04 -13.82 -5.92
CA PRO A 151 -4.70 -13.27 -5.70
C PRO A 151 -3.59 -14.23 -6.11
N HIS A 152 -2.38 -13.68 -6.31
CA HIS A 152 -1.20 -14.47 -6.60
C HIS A 152 -0.91 -15.50 -5.50
N ARG A 153 -0.55 -16.73 -5.89
CA ARG A 153 -0.27 -17.88 -5.02
C ARG A 153 -1.48 -18.40 -4.21
N VAL A 154 -2.67 -18.02 -4.58
CA VAL A 154 -3.90 -18.56 -4.01
C VAL A 154 -4.57 -19.45 -5.03
N SER A 155 -4.98 -20.65 -4.63
CA SER A 155 -5.78 -21.57 -5.41
C SER A 155 -6.54 -22.52 -4.46
N GLY A 156 -7.66 -23.04 -4.87
CA GLY A 156 -8.45 -23.98 -4.07
C GLY A 156 -9.91 -23.99 -4.45
N THR A 157 -10.76 -24.43 -3.55
CA THR A 157 -12.21 -24.51 -3.75
C THR A 157 -12.91 -23.33 -3.05
N ILE A 158 -13.88 -22.71 -3.70
CA ILE A 158 -14.66 -21.63 -3.12
C ILE A 158 -15.53 -22.17 -1.99
N LYS A 159 -15.27 -21.70 -0.76
CA LYS A 159 -16.01 -22.04 0.44
C LYS A 159 -17.22 -21.14 0.66
N SER A 160 -17.07 -19.85 0.41
CA SER A 160 -18.14 -18.86 0.48
C SER A 160 -17.90 -17.73 -0.54
N ILE A 161 -18.97 -17.27 -1.15
CA ILE A 161 -18.99 -16.09 -2.01
C ILE A 161 -20.42 -15.56 -2.03
N GLU A 162 -20.57 -14.24 -1.85
CA GLU A 162 -21.88 -13.61 -1.75
C GLU A 162 -21.96 -12.35 -2.61
N LYS A 163 -23.13 -12.13 -3.22
CA LYS A 163 -23.45 -10.88 -3.89
C LYS A 163 -23.88 -9.85 -2.82
N GLY A 164 -23.35 -8.63 -2.89
CA GLY A 164 -23.72 -7.59 -1.94
C GLY A 164 -22.95 -6.31 -2.14
N ASP A 165 -23.16 -5.37 -1.22
CA ASP A 165 -22.45 -4.09 -1.18
C ASP A 165 -21.38 -4.17 -0.09
N PHE A 166 -20.11 -4.16 -0.52
CA PHE A 166 -18.94 -4.32 0.33
C PHE A 166 -17.98 -3.15 0.18
N THR A 167 -17.26 -2.84 1.24
CA THR A 167 -16.08 -1.96 1.17
C THR A 167 -14.90 -2.72 0.57
N VAL A 168 -13.80 -2.03 0.28
CA VAL A 168 -12.58 -2.68 -0.25
C VAL A 168 -11.86 -3.57 0.77
N GLU A 169 -12.23 -3.51 2.05
CA GLU A 169 -11.65 -4.32 3.12
C GLU A 169 -12.53 -5.51 3.53
N GLU A 170 -13.83 -5.47 3.21
CA GLU A 170 -14.75 -6.56 3.55
C GLU A 170 -14.52 -7.79 2.67
N THR A 171 -14.59 -8.97 3.29
CA THR A 171 -14.37 -10.24 2.60
C THR A 171 -15.58 -10.59 1.72
N VAL A 172 -15.36 -10.74 0.42
CA VAL A 172 -16.38 -11.14 -0.57
C VAL A 172 -16.34 -12.61 -0.91
N CYS A 173 -15.20 -13.27 -0.71
CA CYS A 173 -14.98 -14.68 -1.04
C CYS A 173 -13.97 -15.31 -0.08
N THR A 174 -14.18 -16.58 0.28
CA THR A 174 -13.20 -17.40 0.98
C THR A 174 -12.88 -18.65 0.16
N ILE A 175 -11.59 -19.00 0.08
CA ILE A 175 -11.05 -20.15 -0.67
C ILE A 175 -10.36 -21.06 0.34
N GLU A 176 -10.56 -22.37 0.19
CA GLU A 176 -9.98 -23.44 1.02
C GLU A 176 -9.05 -24.34 0.20
#